data_8c231f638f13a31b7f038e59f853bbf8
#
_entry.id   8c231f638f13a31b7f038e59f853bbf8
#
_cell.length_a   1.000
_cell.length_b   1.000
_cell.length_c   1.000
_cell.angle_alpha   90.00
_cell.angle_beta   90.00
_cell.angle_gamma   90.00
#
_symmetry.space_group_name_H-M   'P 1'
#
loop_
_entity.id
_entity.type
_entity.pdbx_description
1 polymer ?
#
loop_
_entity_poly.entity_id
_entity_poly.type
_entity_poly.pdbx_seq_one_letter_code
_entity_poly.pdbx_strand_id
1 'polypeptide(L)'
;NIKEDEGVVIEMVGKITDGMMGTGFLYTNKDSLTIGIGCMLGDFKKNESRTSPYTLLETMKKHPSIAPLIEGGEMKEYCAHLIPEGGFFAVPKVYGNGWMIVGDSGGFVNAVHREGSNLAMTTGRLAGETVIAAKAAGKPLVESTLKSYQKALDESFVMKDLKKYRDMPKVFHENPHFFTTYPELLNKAARTMVTVDNIDKKTKEKEIFSSFRQT
;
A
#
# COMPACT_ATOMS: atom_id res chain seq x y z
N ASN A 1 -20.88 -13.73 7.52
CA ASN A 1 -21.53 -12.64 8.26
C ASN A 1 -20.48 -11.98 9.16
N ILE A 2 -20.27 -10.68 8.98
CA ILE A 2 -19.36 -9.85 9.78
C ILE A 2 -20.24 -9.18 10.82
N LYS A 3 -19.81 -9.14 12.10
CA LYS A 3 -20.54 -8.47 13.17
C LYS A 3 -20.41 -6.96 13.03
N GLU A 4 -21.25 -6.20 13.75
CA GLU A 4 -21.38 -4.74 13.59
C GLU A 4 -20.05 -3.98 13.76
N ASP A 5 -19.18 -4.41 14.66
CA ASP A 5 -17.89 -3.78 14.96
C ASP A 5 -16.69 -4.58 14.39
N GLU A 6 -16.94 -5.53 13.52
CA GLU A 6 -15.89 -6.31 12.87
C GLU A 6 -15.69 -5.86 11.41
N GLY A 7 -14.45 -5.93 10.94
CA GLY A 7 -14.11 -5.66 9.56
C GLY A 7 -13.05 -6.65 9.05
N VAL A 8 -12.97 -6.78 7.74
CA VAL A 8 -11.96 -7.62 7.07
C VAL A 8 -11.24 -6.79 6.03
N VAL A 9 -9.91 -6.88 6.04
CA VAL A 9 -9.05 -6.40 4.97
C VAL A 9 -8.35 -7.61 4.35
N ILE A 10 -8.48 -7.75 3.06
CA ILE A 10 -7.79 -8.77 2.27
C ILE A 10 -6.81 -8.06 1.34
N GLU A 11 -5.54 -8.36 1.47
CA GLU A 11 -4.52 -7.90 0.56
C GLU A 11 -4.07 -9.04 -0.35
N MET A 12 -3.85 -8.71 -1.61
CA MET A 12 -3.54 -9.68 -2.65
C MET A 12 -2.29 -9.25 -3.40
N VAL A 13 -1.38 -10.19 -3.61
CA VAL A 13 -0.16 -10.02 -4.38
C VAL A 13 0.02 -11.18 -5.36
N GLY A 14 0.77 -10.99 -6.41
CA GLY A 14 1.08 -12.03 -7.40
C GLY A 14 0.41 -11.80 -8.75
N LYS A 15 -0.14 -12.85 -9.36
CA LYS A 15 -0.64 -12.84 -10.75
C LYS A 15 -1.71 -11.78 -11.06
N ILE A 16 -2.41 -11.27 -10.05
CA ILE A 16 -3.46 -10.25 -10.26
C ILE A 16 -2.93 -8.94 -10.84
N THR A 17 -1.64 -8.65 -10.67
CA THR A 17 -0.99 -7.43 -11.19
C THR A 17 -0.31 -7.63 -12.54
N ASP A 18 -0.49 -8.79 -13.17
CA ASP A 18 0.09 -9.12 -14.49
C ASP A 18 1.63 -8.90 -14.54
N GLY A 19 2.31 -9.33 -13.48
CA GLY A 19 3.77 -9.21 -13.34
C GLY A 19 4.30 -7.84 -12.96
N MET A 20 3.43 -6.85 -12.81
CA MET A 20 3.82 -5.50 -12.36
C MET A 20 3.94 -5.44 -10.83
N MET A 21 4.78 -4.54 -10.35
CA MET A 21 4.85 -4.22 -8.92
C MET A 21 3.57 -3.53 -8.49
N GLY A 22 2.80 -4.20 -7.64
CA GLY A 22 1.52 -3.70 -7.20
C GLY A 22 0.79 -4.69 -6.31
N THR A 23 -0.41 -4.29 -5.88
CA THR A 23 -1.25 -5.08 -4.98
C THR A 23 -2.72 -4.86 -5.27
N GLY A 24 -3.53 -5.89 -5.02
CA GLY A 24 -4.97 -5.75 -4.93
C GLY A 24 -5.42 -5.69 -3.47
N PHE A 25 -6.58 -5.12 -3.23
CA PHE A 25 -7.18 -5.09 -1.92
C PHE A 25 -8.70 -5.24 -1.99
N LEU A 26 -9.25 -5.80 -0.94
CA LEU A 26 -10.68 -5.80 -0.65
C LEU A 26 -10.85 -5.52 0.85
N TYR A 27 -11.68 -4.57 1.21
CA TYR A 27 -12.04 -4.34 2.60
C TYR A 27 -13.52 -4.03 2.77
N THR A 28 -14.02 -4.38 3.95
CA THR A 28 -15.39 -4.16 4.33
C THR A 28 -15.58 -2.77 4.91
N ASN A 29 -16.67 -2.12 4.52
CA ASN A 29 -17.23 -0.95 5.18
C ASN A 29 -18.52 -1.37 5.89
N LYS A 30 -19.19 -0.42 6.54
CA LYS A 30 -20.43 -0.69 7.25
C LYS A 30 -21.50 -1.34 6.36
N ASP A 31 -21.71 -0.79 5.17
CA ASP A 31 -22.80 -1.19 4.27
C ASP A 31 -22.30 -1.49 2.83
N SER A 32 -20.99 -1.60 2.63
CA SER A 32 -20.39 -1.81 1.32
C SER A 32 -19.07 -2.54 1.40
N LEU A 33 -18.54 -2.92 0.24
CA LEU A 33 -17.17 -3.39 0.06
C LEU A 33 -16.39 -2.40 -0.80
N THR A 34 -15.14 -2.17 -0.46
CA THR A 34 -14.21 -1.48 -1.35
C THR A 34 -13.25 -2.50 -1.93
N ILE A 35 -13.14 -2.52 -3.24
CA ILE A 35 -12.23 -3.39 -3.98
C ILE A 35 -11.38 -2.53 -4.91
N GLY A 36 -10.08 -2.77 -4.93
CA GLY A 36 -9.18 -2.00 -5.76
C GLY A 36 -7.90 -2.73 -6.12
N ILE A 37 -7.20 -2.20 -7.10
CA ILE A 37 -5.89 -2.66 -7.53
C ILE A 37 -5.02 -1.45 -7.86
N GLY A 38 -3.77 -1.50 -7.44
CA GLY A 38 -2.78 -0.46 -7.72
C GLY A 38 -1.48 -1.07 -8.20
N CYS A 39 -0.86 -0.45 -9.19
CA CYS A 39 0.45 -0.83 -9.70
C CYS A 39 1.30 0.41 -9.94
N MET A 40 2.62 0.22 -9.92
CA MET A 40 3.56 1.29 -10.24
C MET A 40 3.33 1.80 -11.65
N LEU A 41 3.13 3.12 -11.80
CA LEU A 41 2.79 3.75 -13.07
C LEU A 41 3.83 3.46 -14.18
N GLY A 42 5.11 3.39 -13.80
CA GLY A 42 6.20 3.07 -14.73
C GLY A 42 6.13 1.67 -15.32
N ASP A 43 5.53 0.72 -14.61
CA ASP A 43 5.46 -0.68 -15.07
C ASP A 43 4.43 -0.87 -16.17
N PHE A 44 3.37 -0.06 -16.22
CA PHE A 44 2.41 -0.09 -17.33
C PHE A 44 3.07 0.18 -18.70
N LYS A 45 4.14 0.98 -18.73
CA LYS A 45 4.89 1.23 -19.97
C LYS A 45 5.74 0.06 -20.41
N LYS A 46 6.16 -0.79 -19.48
CA LYS A 46 7.03 -1.95 -19.72
C LYS A 46 6.23 -3.24 -19.90
N ASN A 47 4.96 -3.24 -19.49
CA ASN A 47 4.12 -4.42 -19.52
C ASN A 47 3.78 -4.80 -20.97
N GLU A 48 4.19 -6.01 -21.39
CA GLU A 48 4.03 -6.52 -22.76
C GLU A 48 2.55 -6.74 -23.15
N SER A 49 1.71 -7.07 -22.16
CA SER A 49 0.26 -7.31 -22.38
C SER A 49 -0.51 -6.00 -22.64
N ARG A 50 0.11 -4.85 -22.45
CA ARG A 50 -0.51 -3.52 -22.56
C ARG A 50 -1.81 -3.38 -21.76
N THR A 51 -1.87 -4.06 -20.63
CA THR A 51 -3.04 -4.02 -19.74
C THR A 51 -3.25 -2.60 -19.20
N SER A 52 -4.47 -2.33 -18.76
CA SER A 52 -4.84 -1.06 -18.12
C SER A 52 -5.22 -1.30 -16.64
N PRO A 53 -5.21 -0.28 -15.78
CA PRO A 53 -5.73 -0.41 -14.42
C PRO A 53 -7.16 -0.94 -14.37
N TYR A 54 -8.00 -0.50 -15.29
CA TYR A 54 -9.38 -0.98 -15.43
C TYR A 54 -9.41 -2.49 -15.76
N THR A 55 -8.62 -2.93 -16.74
CA THR A 55 -8.56 -4.35 -17.14
C THR A 55 -8.08 -5.23 -15.99
N LEU A 56 -7.09 -4.77 -15.23
CA LEU A 56 -6.60 -5.48 -14.04
C LEU A 56 -7.70 -5.63 -12.98
N LEU A 57 -8.44 -4.55 -12.70
CA LEU A 57 -9.54 -4.58 -11.74
C LEU A 57 -10.62 -5.56 -12.17
N GLU A 58 -11.03 -5.53 -13.44
CA GLU A 58 -12.03 -6.47 -13.98
C GLU A 58 -11.52 -7.92 -13.95
N THR A 59 -10.23 -8.16 -14.19
CA THR A 59 -9.62 -9.48 -14.06
C THR A 59 -9.61 -9.96 -12.63
N MET A 60 -9.25 -9.11 -11.68
CA MET A 60 -9.25 -9.42 -10.26
C MET A 60 -10.65 -9.75 -9.75
N LYS A 61 -11.68 -9.03 -10.16
CA LYS A 61 -13.09 -9.30 -9.82
C LYS A 61 -13.56 -10.69 -10.26
N LYS A 62 -12.99 -11.21 -11.34
CA LYS A 62 -13.29 -12.56 -11.88
C LYS A 62 -12.46 -13.68 -11.22
N HIS A 63 -11.50 -13.34 -10.37
CA HIS A 63 -10.67 -14.34 -9.71
C HIS A 63 -11.52 -15.26 -8.83
N PRO A 64 -11.33 -16.61 -8.85
CA PRO A 64 -12.18 -17.56 -8.11
C PRO A 64 -12.28 -17.31 -6.60
N SER A 65 -11.26 -16.70 -6.00
CA SER A 65 -11.27 -16.35 -4.58
C SER A 65 -11.95 -15.00 -4.28
N ILE A 66 -12.21 -14.18 -5.28
CA ILE A 66 -12.76 -12.83 -5.12
C ILE A 66 -14.20 -12.76 -5.61
N ALA A 67 -14.50 -13.37 -6.77
CA ALA A 67 -15.83 -13.36 -7.35
C ALA A 67 -16.95 -13.72 -6.37
N PRO A 68 -16.83 -14.78 -5.53
CA PRO A 68 -17.87 -15.12 -4.57
C PRO A 68 -18.07 -14.08 -3.45
N LEU A 69 -17.04 -13.25 -3.18
CA LEU A 69 -17.12 -12.22 -2.12
C LEU A 69 -17.91 -10.98 -2.57
N ILE A 70 -17.99 -10.76 -3.87
CA ILE A 70 -18.67 -9.61 -4.48
C ILE A 70 -19.92 -10.00 -5.27
N GLU A 71 -20.28 -11.28 -5.28
CA GLU A 71 -21.44 -11.80 -5.98
C GLU A 71 -22.73 -11.11 -5.54
N GLY A 72 -23.56 -10.70 -6.49
CA GLY A 72 -24.80 -9.96 -6.22
C GLY A 72 -24.59 -8.48 -5.84
N GLY A 73 -23.36 -8.03 -5.74
CA GLY A 73 -23.04 -6.64 -5.47
C GLY A 73 -23.30 -5.72 -6.66
N GLU A 74 -23.70 -4.49 -6.37
CA GLU A 74 -23.87 -3.42 -7.36
C GLU A 74 -22.79 -2.37 -7.17
N MET A 75 -22.10 -1.98 -8.27
CA MET A 75 -21.12 -0.92 -8.21
C MET A 75 -21.79 0.43 -7.91
N LYS A 76 -21.48 1.01 -6.76
CA LYS A 76 -22.04 2.30 -6.31
C LYS A 76 -21.15 3.46 -6.69
N GLU A 77 -19.85 3.27 -6.70
CA GLU A 77 -18.87 4.31 -6.98
C GLU A 77 -17.63 3.73 -7.64
N TYR A 78 -16.97 4.52 -8.47
CA TYR A 78 -15.67 4.21 -9.05
C TYR A 78 -14.77 5.43 -8.97
N CYS A 79 -13.55 5.25 -8.51
CA CYS A 79 -12.52 6.28 -8.55
C CYS A 79 -11.15 5.67 -8.87
N ALA A 80 -10.28 6.50 -9.39
CA ALA A 80 -8.88 6.18 -9.60
C ALA A 80 -8.03 7.44 -9.39
N HIS A 81 -6.90 7.29 -8.72
CA HIS A 81 -5.97 8.39 -8.49
C HIS A 81 -4.54 7.86 -8.36
N LEU A 82 -3.57 8.78 -8.39
CA LEU A 82 -2.16 8.48 -8.20
C LEU A 82 -1.78 8.70 -6.74
N ILE A 83 -1.01 7.76 -6.20
CA ILE A 83 -0.48 7.82 -4.83
C ILE A 83 1.05 8.01 -4.94
N PRO A 84 1.65 8.99 -4.23
CA PRO A 84 3.08 9.22 -4.25
C PRO A 84 3.80 8.24 -3.30
N GLU A 85 4.42 7.22 -3.84
CA GLU A 85 5.14 6.18 -3.07
C GLU A 85 6.67 6.33 -3.14
N GLY A 86 7.16 7.56 -3.28
CA GLY A 86 8.61 7.84 -3.36
C GLY A 86 9.39 7.67 -2.06
N GLY A 87 8.70 7.49 -0.94
CA GLY A 87 9.30 7.29 0.38
C GLY A 87 10.03 8.49 0.94
N PHE A 88 10.84 8.26 1.97
CA PHE A 88 11.50 9.30 2.77
C PHE A 88 12.29 10.33 1.95
N PHE A 89 13.05 9.89 0.94
CA PHE A 89 13.89 10.78 0.14
C PHE A 89 13.11 11.63 -0.87
N ALA A 90 11.84 11.34 -1.11
CA ALA A 90 10.98 12.08 -2.00
C ALA A 90 10.10 13.12 -1.29
N VAL A 91 10.15 13.19 0.04
CA VAL A 91 9.43 14.19 0.82
C VAL A 91 9.97 15.58 0.46
N PRO A 92 9.14 16.49 -0.07
CA PRO A 92 9.57 17.82 -0.45
C PRO A 92 9.73 18.75 0.78
N LYS A 93 10.10 19.99 0.57
CA LYS A 93 9.92 21.03 1.58
C LYS A 93 8.41 21.16 1.87
N VAL A 94 8.00 21.01 3.12
CA VAL A 94 6.58 20.88 3.50
C VAL A 94 6.00 22.12 4.21
N TYR A 95 6.75 23.20 4.28
CA TYR A 95 6.29 24.48 4.84
C TYR A 95 7.02 25.67 4.18
N GLY A 96 6.38 26.83 4.28
CA GLY A 96 6.95 28.11 3.82
C GLY A 96 6.10 29.27 4.28
N ASN A 97 6.26 30.43 3.65
CA ASN A 97 5.47 31.62 4.02
C ASN A 97 4.00 31.42 3.69
N GLY A 98 3.16 31.26 4.72
CA GLY A 98 1.71 31.13 4.58
C GLY A 98 1.20 29.74 4.16
N TRP A 99 2.06 28.72 4.08
CA TRP A 99 1.64 27.41 3.63
C TRP A 99 2.34 26.25 4.36
N MET A 100 1.64 25.13 4.48
CA MET A 100 2.14 23.82 4.87
C MET A 100 1.51 22.74 3.98
N ILE A 101 2.24 21.64 3.76
CA ILE A 101 1.79 20.49 2.98
C ILE A 101 1.56 19.32 3.95
N VAL A 102 0.46 18.58 3.76
CA VAL A 102 0.05 17.44 4.60
C VAL A 102 -0.37 16.26 3.74
N GLY A 103 -0.39 15.07 4.31
CA GLY A 103 -0.86 13.85 3.65
C GLY A 103 -0.09 13.50 2.37
N ASP A 104 -0.77 12.91 1.44
CA ASP A 104 -0.21 12.40 0.17
C ASP A 104 0.49 13.51 -0.63
N SER A 105 0.00 14.74 -0.59
CA SER A 105 0.65 15.88 -1.25
C SER A 105 2.07 16.14 -0.76
N GLY A 106 2.40 15.73 0.46
CA GLY A 106 3.75 15.78 1.04
C GLY A 106 4.53 14.48 0.86
N GLY A 107 3.97 13.49 0.20
CA GLY A 107 4.59 12.16 0.09
C GLY A 107 4.55 11.37 1.40
N PHE A 108 3.67 11.72 2.34
CA PHE A 108 3.53 11.01 3.61
C PHE A 108 2.73 9.72 3.44
N VAL A 109 3.33 8.77 2.72
CA VAL A 109 2.79 7.44 2.44
C VAL A 109 3.84 6.39 2.78
N ASN A 110 3.46 5.40 3.56
CA ASN A 110 4.29 4.23 3.86
C ASN A 110 3.92 3.08 2.92
N ALA A 111 4.61 2.99 1.81
CA ALA A 111 4.37 1.96 0.78
C ALA A 111 4.58 0.52 1.28
N VAL A 112 5.41 0.31 2.33
CA VAL A 112 5.67 -1.02 2.90
C VAL A 112 4.45 -1.56 3.64
N HIS A 113 3.82 -0.71 4.46
CA HIS A 113 2.63 -1.07 5.23
C HIS A 113 1.33 -0.61 4.57
N ARG A 114 1.39 0.02 3.40
CA ARG A 114 0.25 0.59 2.66
C ARG A 114 -0.60 1.52 3.51
N GLU A 115 0.08 2.33 4.30
CA GLU A 115 -0.51 3.30 5.19
C GLU A 115 -0.40 4.70 4.60
N GLY A 116 -1.51 5.38 4.49
CA GLY A 116 -1.62 6.78 4.06
C GLY A 116 -2.56 7.57 4.95
N SER A 117 -3.72 7.01 5.29
CA SER A 117 -4.77 7.72 6.03
C SER A 117 -4.34 8.18 7.41
N ASN A 118 -3.71 7.31 8.20
CA ASN A 118 -3.17 7.63 9.52
C ASN A 118 -2.02 8.67 9.45
N LEU A 119 -1.18 8.61 8.42
CA LEU A 119 -0.15 9.61 8.17
C LEU A 119 -0.77 10.96 7.78
N ALA A 120 -1.76 10.95 6.90
CA ALA A 120 -2.47 12.16 6.48
C ALA A 120 -3.18 12.83 7.65
N MET A 121 -3.91 12.07 8.48
CA MET A 121 -4.57 12.57 9.68
C MET A 121 -3.55 13.17 10.68
N THR A 122 -2.43 12.50 10.88
CA THR A 122 -1.39 12.98 11.81
C THR A 122 -0.73 14.25 11.31
N THR A 123 -0.32 14.30 10.05
CA THR A 123 0.31 15.50 9.49
C THR A 123 -0.67 16.68 9.44
N GLY A 124 -1.95 16.43 9.14
CA GLY A 124 -3.02 17.43 9.20
C GLY A 124 -3.21 17.99 10.61
N ARG A 125 -3.25 17.12 11.63
CA ARG A 125 -3.31 17.53 13.04
C ARG A 125 -2.11 18.38 13.44
N LEU A 126 -0.89 17.94 13.15
CA LEU A 126 0.33 18.68 13.48
C LEU A 126 0.38 20.06 12.82
N ALA A 127 -0.08 20.16 11.56
CA ALA A 127 -0.21 21.45 10.88
C ALA A 127 -1.24 22.36 11.56
N GLY A 128 -2.40 21.83 11.92
CA GLY A 128 -3.45 22.56 12.65
C GLY A 128 -2.95 23.08 13.99
N GLU A 129 -2.30 22.22 14.79
CA GLU A 129 -1.70 22.58 16.08
C GLU A 129 -0.65 23.67 15.93
N THR A 130 0.16 23.61 14.86
CA THR A 130 1.18 24.64 14.54
C THR A 130 0.52 26.01 14.28
N VAL A 131 -0.58 26.06 13.51
CA VAL A 131 -1.32 27.30 13.25
C VAL A 131 -1.95 27.86 14.52
N ILE A 132 -2.58 26.99 15.32
CA ILE A 132 -3.22 27.37 16.58
C ILE A 132 -2.19 28.00 17.52
N ALA A 133 -1.03 27.33 17.70
CA ALA A 133 0.04 27.83 18.56
C ALA A 133 0.61 29.18 18.06
N ALA A 134 0.80 29.33 16.76
CA ALA A 134 1.27 30.58 16.16
C ALA A 134 0.30 31.73 16.41
N LYS A 135 -1.01 31.50 16.20
CA LYS A 135 -2.07 32.49 16.42
C LYS A 135 -2.19 32.88 17.90
N ALA A 136 -2.15 31.91 18.79
CA ALA A 136 -2.20 32.16 20.24
C ALA A 136 -1.01 33.00 20.73
N ALA A 137 0.16 32.85 20.09
CA ALA A 137 1.37 33.63 20.38
C ALA A 137 1.42 34.98 19.61
N GLY A 138 0.38 35.36 18.86
CA GLY A 138 0.38 36.58 18.05
C GLY A 138 1.45 36.59 16.92
N LYS A 139 1.95 35.43 16.49
CA LYS A 139 3.01 35.32 15.49
C LYS A 139 2.42 35.23 14.07
N PRO A 140 3.06 35.88 13.10
CA PRO A 140 2.64 35.75 11.70
C PRO A 140 2.94 34.34 11.17
N LEU A 141 2.12 33.86 10.23
CA LEU A 141 2.29 32.54 9.58
C LEU A 141 3.37 32.59 8.50
N VAL A 142 4.57 32.95 8.87
CA VAL A 142 5.76 33.00 8.00
C VAL A 142 6.62 31.76 8.20
N GLU A 143 7.55 31.53 7.28
CA GLU A 143 8.42 30.35 7.27
C GLU A 143 9.12 30.10 8.62
N SER A 144 9.65 31.16 9.24
CA SER A 144 10.33 31.05 10.55
C SER A 144 9.43 30.56 11.67
N THR A 145 8.14 30.91 11.66
CA THR A 145 7.13 30.44 12.59
C THR A 145 6.70 29.01 12.26
N LEU A 146 6.41 28.75 10.98
CA LEU A 146 5.92 27.45 10.51
C LEU A 146 6.99 26.34 10.50
N LYS A 147 8.27 26.68 10.71
CA LYS A 147 9.34 25.72 10.94
C LYS A 147 9.06 24.76 12.11
N SER A 148 8.23 25.16 13.06
CA SER A 148 7.81 24.30 14.17
C SER A 148 7.01 23.07 13.71
N TYR A 149 6.32 23.16 12.56
CA TYR A 149 5.67 22.03 11.93
C TYR A 149 6.68 20.96 11.49
N GLN A 150 7.80 21.37 10.87
CA GLN A 150 8.85 20.41 10.51
C GLN A 150 9.40 19.70 11.73
N LYS A 151 9.65 20.42 12.82
CA LYS A 151 10.12 19.81 14.06
C LYS A 151 9.11 18.77 14.60
N ALA A 152 7.82 19.12 14.61
CA ALA A 152 6.76 18.21 15.06
C ALA A 152 6.66 16.96 14.15
N LEU A 153 6.84 17.11 12.84
CA LEU A 153 6.92 16.00 11.91
C LEU A 153 8.10 15.07 12.19
N ASP A 154 9.31 15.64 12.37
CA ASP A 154 10.53 14.87 12.62
C ASP A 154 10.45 14.04 13.91
N GLU A 155 9.75 14.55 14.92
CA GLU A 155 9.52 13.89 16.18
C GLU A 155 8.36 12.87 16.14
N SER A 156 7.50 12.94 15.12
CA SER A 156 6.34 12.06 14.95
C SER A 156 6.71 10.66 14.47
N PHE A 157 5.76 9.72 14.61
CA PHE A 157 5.93 8.40 14.02
C PHE A 157 5.97 8.45 12.49
N VAL A 158 5.32 9.43 11.85
CA VAL A 158 5.29 9.59 10.39
C VAL A 158 6.71 9.62 9.81
N MET A 159 7.54 10.56 10.26
CA MET A 159 8.92 10.68 9.77
C MET A 159 9.83 9.56 10.25
N LYS A 160 9.58 9.03 11.45
CA LYS A 160 10.34 7.88 11.98
C LYS A 160 10.12 6.62 11.13
N ASP A 161 8.88 6.34 10.76
CA ASP A 161 8.54 5.18 9.93
C ASP A 161 9.03 5.36 8.49
N LEU A 162 8.80 6.52 7.88
CA LEU A 162 9.36 6.80 6.56
C LEU A 162 10.89 6.66 6.53
N LYS A 163 11.59 7.13 7.56
CA LYS A 163 13.04 6.99 7.70
C LYS A 163 13.48 5.55 7.89
N LYS A 164 12.73 4.76 8.67
CA LYS A 164 12.98 3.34 8.89
C LYS A 164 12.94 2.56 7.58
N TYR A 165 11.96 2.88 6.73
CA TYR A 165 11.73 2.17 5.46
C TYR A 165 12.29 2.90 4.23
N ARG A 166 13.18 3.88 4.41
CA ARG A 166 13.67 4.78 3.34
C ARG A 166 14.28 4.07 2.13
N ASP A 167 14.87 2.90 2.33
CA ASP A 167 15.53 2.14 1.26
C ASP A 167 14.58 1.13 0.57
N MET A 168 13.40 0.89 1.13
CA MET A 168 12.46 -0.12 0.63
C MET A 168 11.92 0.16 -0.78
N PRO A 169 11.61 1.40 -1.19
CA PRO A 169 11.19 1.67 -2.57
C PRO A 169 12.23 1.19 -3.59
N LYS A 170 13.52 1.39 -3.29
CA LYS A 170 14.63 0.89 -4.13
C LYS A 170 14.68 -0.64 -4.12
N VAL A 171 14.62 -1.25 -2.93
CA VAL A 171 14.63 -2.71 -2.77
C VAL A 171 13.51 -3.36 -3.57
N PHE A 172 12.30 -2.84 -3.50
CA PHE A 172 11.16 -3.35 -4.27
C PHE A 172 11.34 -3.18 -5.78
N HIS A 173 11.85 -2.03 -6.21
CA HIS A 173 12.08 -1.78 -7.63
C HIS A 173 13.17 -2.71 -8.22
N GLU A 174 14.22 -3.00 -7.46
CA GLU A 174 15.32 -3.88 -7.87
C GLU A 174 14.96 -5.37 -7.75
N ASN A 175 13.89 -5.71 -7.02
CA ASN A 175 13.49 -7.09 -6.74
C ASN A 175 11.99 -7.32 -7.00
N PRO A 176 11.53 -7.28 -8.25
CA PRO A 176 10.11 -7.47 -8.60
C PRO A 176 9.56 -8.83 -8.18
N HIS A 177 10.42 -9.81 -7.92
CA HIS A 177 10.04 -11.15 -7.45
C HIS A 177 9.27 -11.14 -6.12
N PHE A 178 9.39 -10.09 -5.29
CA PHE A 178 8.56 -9.91 -4.09
C PHE A 178 7.06 -9.89 -4.39
N PHE A 179 6.68 -9.39 -5.56
CA PHE A 179 5.28 -9.22 -5.96
C PHE A 179 4.83 -10.23 -7.01
N THR A 180 5.72 -11.05 -7.53
CA THR A 180 5.45 -12.00 -8.61
C THR A 180 5.77 -13.44 -8.19
N THR A 181 7.04 -13.80 -8.23
CA THR A 181 7.51 -15.18 -8.06
C THR A 181 7.39 -15.70 -6.64
N TYR A 182 7.77 -14.90 -5.63
CA TYR A 182 7.75 -15.37 -4.25
C TYR A 182 6.36 -15.65 -3.71
N PRO A 183 5.32 -14.84 -3.97
CA PRO A 183 3.95 -15.18 -3.59
C PRO A 183 3.48 -16.51 -4.19
N GLU A 184 3.83 -16.78 -5.44
CA GLU A 184 3.48 -18.05 -6.10
C GLU A 184 4.19 -19.26 -5.46
N LEU A 185 5.50 -19.13 -5.20
CA LEU A 185 6.27 -20.18 -4.52
C LEU A 185 5.75 -20.45 -3.10
N LEU A 186 5.44 -19.41 -2.34
CA LEU A 186 4.88 -19.54 -0.99
C LEU A 186 3.52 -20.23 -1.01
N ASN A 187 2.64 -19.85 -1.94
CA ASN A 187 1.34 -20.50 -2.11
C ASN A 187 1.49 -21.98 -2.50
N LYS A 188 2.41 -22.30 -3.43
CA LYS A 188 2.70 -23.67 -3.82
C LYS A 188 3.24 -24.47 -2.64
N ALA A 189 4.21 -23.92 -1.89
CA ALA A 189 4.78 -24.53 -0.71
C ALA A 189 3.72 -24.84 0.36
N ALA A 190 2.88 -23.85 0.69
CA ALA A 190 1.80 -24.01 1.64
C ALA A 190 0.83 -25.11 1.18
N ARG A 191 0.40 -25.08 -0.07
CA ARG A 191 -0.49 -26.10 -0.64
C ARG A 191 0.12 -27.51 -0.56
N THR A 192 1.41 -27.65 -0.93
CA THR A 192 2.13 -28.93 -0.87
C THR A 192 2.17 -29.47 0.57
N MET A 193 2.46 -28.61 1.56
CA MET A 193 2.54 -29.03 2.97
C MET A 193 1.20 -29.42 3.58
N VAL A 194 0.12 -28.69 3.28
CA VAL A 194 -1.21 -28.97 3.87
C VAL A 194 -1.99 -30.04 3.15
N THR A 195 -1.60 -30.41 1.92
CA THR A 195 -2.26 -31.48 1.18
C THR A 195 -2.05 -32.82 1.87
N VAL A 196 -3.14 -33.54 2.14
CA VAL A 196 -3.12 -34.91 2.69
C VAL A 196 -3.19 -35.89 1.53
N ASP A 197 -2.11 -36.62 1.33
CA ASP A 197 -1.93 -37.64 0.30
C ASP A 197 -0.95 -38.73 0.78
N ASN A 198 -0.54 -39.64 -0.09
CA ASN A 198 0.35 -40.75 0.23
C ASN A 198 1.85 -40.35 0.17
N ILE A 199 2.18 -39.06 0.05
CA ILE A 199 3.57 -38.59 0.00
C ILE A 199 4.00 -38.17 1.40
N ASP A 200 5.15 -38.70 1.86
CA ASP A 200 5.70 -38.35 3.16
C ASP A 200 6.18 -36.88 3.21
N LYS A 201 6.19 -36.32 4.41
CA LYS A 201 6.52 -34.91 4.62
C LYS A 201 7.96 -34.55 4.22
N LYS A 202 8.91 -35.46 4.41
CA LYS A 202 10.30 -35.25 4.03
C LYS A 202 10.46 -35.10 2.51
N THR A 203 9.69 -35.87 1.73
CA THR A 203 9.67 -35.74 0.26
C THR A 203 9.05 -34.42 -0.15
N LYS A 204 7.93 -34.00 0.47
CA LYS A 204 7.31 -32.68 0.23
C LYS A 204 8.24 -31.53 0.58
N GLU A 205 8.93 -31.58 1.70
CA GLU A 205 9.92 -30.58 2.09
C GLU A 205 11.06 -30.46 1.07
N LYS A 206 11.58 -31.59 0.56
CA LYS A 206 12.62 -31.57 -0.49
C LYS A 206 12.11 -30.92 -1.78
N GLU A 207 10.89 -31.20 -2.20
CA GLU A 207 10.28 -30.58 -3.37
C GLU A 207 10.15 -29.06 -3.19
N ILE A 208 9.67 -28.63 -2.03
CA ILE A 208 9.56 -27.20 -1.69
C ILE A 208 10.92 -26.51 -1.76
N PHE A 209 11.93 -27.06 -1.06
CA PHE A 209 13.27 -26.48 -1.08
C PHE A 209 13.91 -26.47 -2.49
N SER A 210 13.65 -27.50 -3.29
CA SER A 210 14.11 -27.53 -4.68
C SER A 210 13.51 -26.41 -5.51
N SER A 211 12.21 -26.14 -5.37
CA SER A 211 11.56 -25.06 -6.12
C SER A 211 12.09 -23.67 -5.76
N PHE A 212 12.47 -23.42 -4.50
CA PHE A 212 13.10 -22.15 -4.10
C PHE A 212 14.54 -21.98 -4.58
N ARG A 213 15.26 -23.08 -4.86
CA ARG A 213 16.66 -23.02 -5.38
C ARG A 213 16.74 -22.78 -6.88
N GLN A 214 15.68 -23.03 -7.61
CA GLN A 214 15.62 -22.87 -9.07
C GLN A 214 15.16 -21.47 -9.51
N THR A 215 14.83 -20.63 -8.55
CA THR A 215 14.38 -19.22 -8.73
C THR A 215 15.53 -18.27 -8.41
#